data_b6d9bf76603a1a3a51ee9ab71dac3c36
#
_entry.id   b6d9bf76603a1a3a51ee9ab71dac3c36
#
_cell.length_a   1.000
_cell.length_b   1.000
_cell.length_c   1.000
_cell.angle_alpha   90.00
_cell.angle_beta   90.00
_cell.angle_gamma   90.00
#
_symmetry.space_group_name_H-M   'P 1'
#
loop_
_entity.id
_entity.type
_entity.pdbx_description
1 polymer ?
#
loop_
_entity_poly.entity_id
_entity_poly.type
_entity_poly.pdbx_seq_one_letter_code
_entity_poly.pdbx_strand_id
1 'polypeptide(L)'
;MKKYRKALIFILIIIIGVILNRKLQWSPYLTDSNNLKIITNFVRNNYILSIFLYLVFTIVGASILALPGVTFAVVASGLFGPWIGSLYCLIGTTIGAVLSFLLSRYLLKNSIEELVKKNDRLYTIVFQTDSKKEMLILMITRLLPIFPFNLQNYAYGITNISIVKYTIGTFLFMIPGIIIFSIGTEGIINVESRNSMFIIALVIIILMAIIGIYLYKKYKTLTARGQNER
;
A
#
# COMPACT_ATOMS: atom_id res chain seq x y z
N MET A 1 -5.90 27.14 18.74
CA MET A 1 -4.59 26.96 18.07
C MET A 1 -3.90 25.62 18.36
N LYS A 2 -3.87 25.10 19.60
CA LYS A 2 -3.21 23.78 19.90
C LYS A 2 -3.85 22.58 19.17
N LYS A 3 -5.14 22.63 18.87
CA LYS A 3 -5.92 21.52 18.25
C LYS A 3 -5.48 21.18 16.82
N TYR A 4 -5.21 22.19 15.98
CA TYR A 4 -4.80 21.97 14.58
C TYR A 4 -3.29 21.81 14.39
N ARG A 5 -2.49 22.00 15.44
CA ARG A 5 -1.04 21.90 15.35
C ARG A 5 -0.56 20.52 14.86
N LYS A 6 -1.21 19.45 15.33
CA LYS A 6 -0.90 18.08 14.90
C LYS A 6 -1.24 17.86 13.43
N ALA A 7 -2.39 18.38 12.97
CA ALA A 7 -2.79 18.30 11.57
C ALA A 7 -1.84 19.11 10.66
N LEU A 8 -1.41 20.29 11.11
CA LEU A 8 -0.41 21.10 10.39
C LEU A 8 0.95 20.40 10.28
N ILE A 9 1.43 19.76 11.35
CA ILE A 9 2.65 18.95 11.31
C ILE A 9 2.52 17.82 10.30
N PHE A 10 1.39 17.12 10.26
CA PHE A 10 1.14 16.05 9.32
C PHE A 10 1.14 16.55 7.86
N ILE A 11 0.45 17.67 7.58
CA ILE A 11 0.44 18.31 6.25
C ILE A 11 1.86 18.73 5.85
N LEU A 12 2.63 19.28 6.77
CA LEU A 12 4.03 19.67 6.52
C LEU A 12 4.90 18.46 6.15
N ILE A 13 4.74 17.33 6.85
CA ILE A 13 5.46 16.07 6.54
C ILE A 13 5.14 15.62 5.11
N ILE A 14 3.86 15.62 4.72
CA ILE A 14 3.45 15.25 3.37
C ILE A 14 4.02 16.20 2.32
N ILE A 15 3.96 17.52 2.55
CA ILE A 15 4.49 18.53 1.63
C ILE A 15 6.00 18.33 1.45
N ILE A 16 6.74 18.15 2.53
CA ILE A 16 8.18 17.85 2.48
C ILE A 16 8.45 16.58 1.69
N GLY A 17 7.68 15.51 1.94
CA GLY A 17 7.78 14.25 1.21
C GLY A 17 7.56 14.42 -0.30
N VAL A 18 6.54 15.16 -0.71
CA VAL A 18 6.24 15.45 -2.12
C VAL A 18 7.35 16.30 -2.77
N ILE A 19 7.87 17.31 -2.06
CA ILE A 19 8.96 18.15 -2.56
C ILE A 19 10.24 17.34 -2.74
N LEU A 20 10.59 16.49 -1.76
CA LEU A 20 11.75 15.60 -1.84
C LEU A 20 11.60 14.62 -3.00
N ASN A 21 10.43 14.01 -3.18
CA ASN A 21 10.17 13.11 -4.30
C ASN A 21 10.36 13.81 -5.66
N ARG A 22 9.90 15.05 -5.81
CA ARG A 22 10.08 15.83 -7.05
C ARG A 22 11.54 16.26 -7.30
N LYS A 23 12.30 16.59 -6.22
CA LYS A 23 13.71 17.01 -6.36
C LYS A 23 14.66 15.86 -6.64
N LEU A 24 14.40 14.68 -6.12
CA LEU A 24 15.32 13.54 -6.22
C LEU A 24 15.31 12.86 -7.60
N GLN A 25 14.35 13.16 -8.49
CA GLN A 25 14.27 12.68 -9.88
C GLN A 25 14.86 11.26 -10.09
N TRP A 26 14.33 10.27 -9.37
CA TRP A 26 14.87 8.90 -9.35
C TRP A 26 14.89 8.21 -10.72
N SER A 27 13.99 8.62 -11.63
CA SER A 27 13.76 7.99 -12.91
C SER A 27 15.02 7.86 -13.80
N PRO A 28 15.86 8.91 -14.01
CA PRO A 28 17.06 8.80 -14.83
C PRO A 28 18.13 7.85 -14.26
N TYR A 29 18.23 7.79 -12.93
CA TYR A 29 19.22 6.93 -12.26
C TYR A 29 18.90 5.43 -12.38
N LEU A 30 17.63 5.08 -12.52
CA LEU A 30 17.16 3.69 -12.63
C LEU A 30 17.14 3.16 -14.08
N THR A 31 17.34 4.03 -15.08
CA THR A 31 17.30 3.64 -16.51
C THR A 31 18.68 3.47 -17.11
N ASP A 32 19.75 3.94 -16.48
CA ASP A 32 21.12 3.79 -16.97
C ASP A 32 21.66 2.38 -16.66
N SER A 33 22.03 1.66 -17.72
CA SER A 33 22.57 0.28 -17.64
C SER A 33 23.84 0.17 -16.79
N ASN A 34 24.67 1.22 -16.73
CA ASN A 34 25.86 1.24 -15.90
C ASN A 34 25.54 1.33 -14.40
N ASN A 35 24.57 2.17 -14.06
CA ASN A 35 24.09 2.28 -12.67
C ASN A 35 23.43 0.97 -12.21
N LEU A 36 22.69 0.30 -13.07
CA LEU A 36 22.09 -1.01 -12.76
C LEU A 36 23.16 -2.07 -12.47
N LYS A 37 24.26 -2.11 -13.21
CA LYS A 37 25.38 -3.03 -12.92
C LYS A 37 26.06 -2.73 -11.58
N ILE A 38 26.25 -1.46 -11.24
CA ILE A 38 26.83 -1.08 -9.94
C ILE A 38 25.90 -1.54 -8.80
N ILE A 39 24.59 -1.30 -8.93
CA ILE A 39 23.61 -1.69 -7.92
C ILE A 39 23.55 -3.21 -7.78
N THR A 40 23.51 -3.96 -8.88
CA THR A 40 23.46 -5.43 -8.82
C THR A 40 24.73 -6.04 -8.23
N ASN A 41 25.91 -5.49 -8.52
CA ASN A 41 27.16 -5.91 -7.92
C ASN A 41 27.19 -5.60 -6.42
N PHE A 42 26.70 -4.43 -6.01
CA PHE A 42 26.59 -4.08 -4.60
C PHE A 42 25.66 -5.05 -3.85
N VAL A 43 24.50 -5.39 -4.42
CA VAL A 43 23.54 -6.35 -3.85
C VAL A 43 24.17 -7.72 -3.70
N ARG A 44 24.93 -8.20 -4.70
CA ARG A 44 25.61 -9.50 -4.63
C ARG A 44 26.67 -9.56 -3.54
N ASN A 45 27.44 -8.49 -3.38
CA ASN A 45 28.55 -8.44 -2.40
C ASN A 45 28.07 -8.13 -0.98
N ASN A 46 26.91 -7.45 -0.81
CA ASN A 46 26.41 -6.97 0.46
C ASN A 46 24.92 -7.32 0.64
N TYR A 47 24.56 -8.60 0.46
CA TYR A 47 23.15 -9.01 0.36
C TYR A 47 22.30 -8.58 1.57
N ILE A 48 22.77 -8.83 2.80
CA ILE A 48 22.03 -8.48 4.03
C ILE A 48 21.88 -6.97 4.18
N LEU A 49 22.95 -6.21 3.90
CA LEU A 49 22.90 -4.74 3.93
C LEU A 49 21.90 -4.20 2.89
N SER A 50 21.86 -4.81 1.71
CA SER A 50 20.94 -4.42 0.64
C SER A 50 19.49 -4.66 1.02
N ILE A 51 19.17 -5.77 1.71
CA ILE A 51 17.82 -6.00 2.26
C ILE A 51 17.48 -4.91 3.28
N PHE A 52 18.37 -4.61 4.20
CA PHE A 52 18.14 -3.57 5.21
C PHE A 52 17.88 -2.20 4.56
N LEU A 53 18.73 -1.77 3.63
CA LEU A 53 18.58 -0.51 2.91
C LEU A 53 17.28 -0.45 2.10
N TYR A 54 16.92 -1.55 1.43
CA TYR A 54 15.66 -1.66 0.70
C TYR A 54 14.45 -1.55 1.64
N LEU A 55 14.47 -2.23 2.79
CA LEU A 55 13.37 -2.13 3.76
C LEU A 55 13.24 -0.70 4.31
N VAL A 56 14.34 -0.05 4.67
CA VAL A 56 14.33 1.35 5.12
C VAL A 56 13.76 2.27 4.03
N PHE A 57 14.24 2.12 2.79
CA PHE A 57 13.72 2.87 1.64
C PHE A 57 12.21 2.66 1.47
N THR A 58 11.74 1.42 1.53
CA THR A 58 10.33 1.08 1.35
C THR A 58 9.47 1.63 2.48
N ILE A 59 9.92 1.49 3.73
CA ILE A 59 9.21 1.98 4.91
C ILE A 59 9.07 3.51 4.86
N VAL A 60 10.18 4.21 4.62
CA VAL A 60 10.18 5.69 4.53
C VAL A 60 9.40 6.16 3.30
N GLY A 61 9.60 5.51 2.15
CA GLY A 61 8.92 5.82 0.91
C GLY A 61 7.40 5.64 1.00
N ALA A 62 6.95 4.58 1.65
CA ALA A 62 5.53 4.27 1.84
C ALA A 62 4.87 5.12 2.93
N SER A 63 5.61 5.53 3.97
CA SER A 63 5.02 6.25 5.11
C SER A 63 5.15 7.76 5.02
N ILE A 64 6.23 8.29 4.45
CA ILE A 64 6.54 9.73 4.47
C ILE A 64 6.53 10.32 3.05
N LEU A 65 7.23 9.69 2.11
CA LEU A 65 7.42 10.24 0.77
C LEU A 65 6.21 10.01 -0.16
N ALA A 66 5.25 9.23 0.28
CA ALA A 66 4.03 8.89 -0.47
C ALA A 66 4.33 8.34 -1.88
N LEU A 67 5.38 7.53 -2.02
CA LEU A 67 5.74 6.90 -3.29
C LEU A 67 4.67 5.88 -3.72
N PRO A 68 4.41 5.72 -5.02
CA PRO A 68 3.47 4.71 -5.51
C PRO A 68 3.89 3.29 -5.07
N GLY A 69 2.93 2.48 -4.61
CA GLY A 69 3.21 1.13 -4.12
C GLY A 69 3.90 0.23 -5.13
N VAL A 70 3.59 0.39 -6.42
CA VAL A 70 4.21 -0.36 -7.52
C VAL A 70 5.74 -0.14 -7.60
N THR A 71 6.22 1.05 -7.26
CA THR A 71 7.67 1.36 -7.27
C THR A 71 8.46 0.39 -6.41
N PHE A 72 7.93 0.04 -5.23
CA PHE A 72 8.61 -0.87 -4.31
C PHE A 72 8.68 -2.29 -4.87
N ALA A 73 7.62 -2.78 -5.51
CA ALA A 73 7.60 -4.12 -6.10
C ALA A 73 8.57 -4.22 -7.29
N VAL A 74 8.63 -3.19 -8.14
CA VAL A 74 9.55 -3.12 -9.28
C VAL A 74 11.00 -3.12 -8.80
N VAL A 75 11.35 -2.27 -7.83
CA VAL A 75 12.71 -2.20 -7.27
C VAL A 75 13.09 -3.51 -6.61
N ALA A 76 12.21 -4.10 -5.80
CA ALA A 76 12.48 -5.38 -5.13
C ALA A 76 12.70 -6.52 -6.11
N SER A 77 11.86 -6.62 -7.14
CA SER A 77 11.96 -7.65 -8.17
C SER A 77 13.28 -7.51 -8.95
N GLY A 78 13.66 -6.29 -9.32
CA GLY A 78 14.92 -6.04 -10.03
C GLY A 78 16.18 -6.33 -9.21
N LEU A 79 16.13 -6.16 -7.87
CA LEU A 79 17.27 -6.36 -6.99
C LEU A 79 17.38 -7.80 -6.46
N PHE A 80 16.26 -8.43 -6.11
CA PHE A 80 16.21 -9.70 -5.36
C PHE A 80 15.48 -10.82 -6.11
N GLY A 81 15.03 -10.54 -7.34
CA GLY A 81 14.18 -11.45 -8.11
C GLY A 81 12.71 -11.41 -7.70
N PRO A 82 11.82 -11.99 -8.53
CA PRO A 82 10.38 -11.79 -8.38
C PRO A 82 9.81 -12.38 -7.10
N TRP A 83 10.26 -13.52 -6.63
CA TRP A 83 9.69 -14.20 -5.47
C TRP A 83 10.21 -13.65 -4.14
N ILE A 84 11.52 -13.60 -3.99
CA ILE A 84 12.16 -13.07 -2.77
C ILE A 84 11.93 -11.55 -2.66
N GLY A 85 12.03 -10.83 -3.78
CA GLY A 85 11.69 -9.41 -3.84
C GLY A 85 10.25 -9.13 -3.44
N SER A 86 9.28 -9.97 -3.87
CA SER A 86 7.88 -9.84 -3.42
C SER A 86 7.76 -9.96 -1.90
N LEU A 87 8.49 -10.88 -1.27
CA LEU A 87 8.48 -11.05 0.18
C LEU A 87 9.01 -9.80 0.90
N TYR A 88 10.16 -9.28 0.47
CA TYR A 88 10.73 -8.07 1.07
C TYR A 88 9.84 -6.84 0.81
N CYS A 89 9.26 -6.74 -0.38
CA CYS A 89 8.29 -5.70 -0.70
C CYS A 89 7.06 -5.77 0.22
N LEU A 90 6.50 -6.95 0.42
CA LEU A 90 5.34 -7.16 1.29
C LEU A 90 5.64 -6.76 2.74
N ILE A 91 6.79 -7.16 3.28
CA ILE A 91 7.22 -6.78 4.62
C ILE A 91 7.38 -5.26 4.73
N GLY A 92 8.18 -4.65 3.86
CA GLY A 92 8.48 -3.22 3.90
C GLY A 92 7.25 -2.35 3.71
N THR A 93 6.40 -2.67 2.73
CA THR A 93 5.16 -1.92 2.46
C THR A 93 4.12 -2.10 3.57
N THR A 94 4.04 -3.27 4.20
CA THR A 94 3.14 -3.49 5.35
C THR A 94 3.59 -2.65 6.54
N ILE A 95 4.88 -2.63 6.88
CA ILE A 95 5.42 -1.80 7.96
C ILE A 95 5.18 -0.32 7.65
N GLY A 96 5.48 0.14 6.43
CA GLY A 96 5.23 1.51 5.99
C GLY A 96 3.75 1.90 6.05
N ALA A 97 2.85 0.98 5.66
CA ALA A 97 1.41 1.18 5.75
C ALA A 97 0.95 1.33 7.22
N VAL A 98 1.48 0.50 8.12
CA VAL A 98 1.19 0.58 9.57
C VAL A 98 1.69 1.89 10.16
N LEU A 99 2.86 2.37 9.77
CA LEU A 99 3.36 3.67 10.21
C LEU A 99 2.48 4.82 9.72
N SER A 100 2.07 4.83 8.45
CA SER A 100 1.12 5.82 7.91
C SER A 100 -0.21 5.80 8.64
N PHE A 101 -0.73 4.61 8.91
CA PHE A 101 -1.93 4.39 9.69
C PHE A 101 -1.81 4.96 11.12
N LEU A 102 -0.70 4.70 11.80
CA LEU A 102 -0.44 5.23 13.14
C LEU A 102 -0.29 6.75 13.13
N LEU A 103 0.47 7.30 12.18
CA LEU A 103 0.64 8.75 12.04
C LEU A 103 -0.73 9.43 11.89
N SER A 104 -1.59 8.94 11.01
CA SER A 104 -2.92 9.54 10.85
C SER A 104 -3.81 9.31 12.07
N ARG A 105 -3.73 8.16 12.71
CA ARG A 105 -4.50 7.86 13.93
C ARG A 105 -4.18 8.80 15.08
N TYR A 106 -2.89 9.04 15.33
CA TYR A 106 -2.48 9.89 16.43
C TYR A 106 -2.55 11.39 16.12
N LEU A 107 -2.37 11.77 14.85
CA LEU A 107 -2.29 13.19 14.46
C LEU A 107 -3.61 13.75 13.93
N LEU A 108 -4.41 12.95 13.22
CA LEU A 108 -5.56 13.44 12.44
C LEU A 108 -6.91 12.98 12.98
N LYS A 109 -7.01 11.78 13.57
CA LYS A 109 -8.29 11.16 13.91
C LYS A 109 -9.21 12.09 14.68
N ASN A 110 -8.76 12.68 15.77
CA ASN A 110 -9.60 13.54 16.61
C ASN A 110 -10.08 14.80 15.88
N SER A 111 -9.21 15.40 15.05
CA SER A 111 -9.56 16.60 14.28
C SER A 111 -10.59 16.30 13.18
N ILE A 112 -10.45 15.16 12.52
CA ILE A 112 -11.37 14.73 11.46
C ILE A 112 -12.69 14.24 12.04
N GLU A 113 -12.66 13.51 13.16
CA GLU A 113 -13.86 13.04 13.84
C GLU A 113 -14.79 14.20 14.19
N GLU A 114 -14.25 15.28 14.74
CA GLU A 114 -15.05 16.46 15.06
C GLU A 114 -15.65 17.16 13.82
N LEU A 115 -14.90 17.17 12.70
CA LEU A 115 -15.41 17.73 11.45
C LEU A 115 -16.53 16.87 10.86
N VAL A 116 -16.36 15.55 10.93
CA VAL A 116 -17.28 14.57 10.35
C VAL A 116 -18.54 14.40 11.20
N LYS A 117 -18.48 14.63 12.53
CA LYS A 117 -19.65 14.63 13.43
C LYS A 117 -20.77 15.60 13.01
N LYS A 118 -20.45 16.60 12.17
CA LYS A 118 -21.44 17.52 11.61
C LYS A 118 -22.31 16.90 10.51
N ASN A 119 -21.95 15.72 10.02
CA ASN A 119 -22.68 14.99 8.99
C ASN A 119 -22.84 13.52 9.42
N ASP A 120 -24.05 13.15 9.86
CA ASP A 120 -24.37 11.83 10.42
C ASP A 120 -24.06 10.68 9.46
N ARG A 121 -24.27 10.88 8.15
CA ARG A 121 -23.95 9.86 7.13
C ARG A 121 -22.44 9.59 7.05
N LEU A 122 -21.63 10.64 7.01
CA LEU A 122 -20.18 10.50 6.97
C LEU A 122 -19.65 9.92 8.28
N TYR A 123 -20.19 10.34 9.41
CA TYR A 123 -19.80 9.80 10.72
C TYR A 123 -20.08 8.30 10.82
N THR A 124 -21.25 7.86 10.38
CA THR A 124 -21.64 6.45 10.37
C THR A 124 -20.73 5.62 9.47
N ILE A 125 -20.41 6.11 8.26
CA ILE A 125 -19.53 5.40 7.31
C ILE A 125 -18.10 5.26 7.84
N VAL A 126 -17.56 6.32 8.46
CA VAL A 126 -16.15 6.37 8.86
C VAL A 126 -15.91 5.73 10.23
N PHE A 127 -16.83 5.93 11.18
CA PHE A 127 -16.60 5.60 12.59
C PHE A 127 -17.54 4.53 13.16
N GLN A 128 -18.68 4.23 12.52
CA GLN A 128 -19.66 3.25 13.01
C GLN A 128 -19.80 2.02 12.12
N THR A 129 -18.83 1.78 11.25
CA THR A 129 -18.83 0.59 10.39
C THR A 129 -18.63 -0.67 11.24
N ASP A 130 -19.48 -1.68 11.04
CA ASP A 130 -19.36 -2.99 11.68
C ASP A 130 -18.01 -3.66 11.33
N SER A 131 -17.45 -4.34 12.31
CA SER A 131 -16.15 -5.03 12.22
C SER A 131 -16.02 -6.00 11.03
N LYS A 132 -17.11 -6.67 10.63
CA LYS A 132 -17.14 -7.55 9.44
C LYS A 132 -17.06 -6.74 8.15
N LYS A 133 -17.73 -5.59 8.12
CA LYS A 133 -17.70 -4.68 6.98
C LYS A 133 -16.36 -3.97 6.84
N GLU A 134 -15.70 -3.60 7.96
CA GLU A 134 -14.36 -2.99 7.94
C GLU A 134 -13.34 -3.89 7.23
N MET A 135 -13.29 -5.18 7.60
CA MET A 135 -12.37 -6.14 6.99
C MET A 135 -12.68 -6.36 5.51
N LEU A 136 -13.97 -6.42 5.15
CA LEU A 136 -14.40 -6.58 3.76
C LEU A 136 -14.01 -5.36 2.90
N ILE A 137 -14.19 -4.15 3.42
CA ILE A 137 -13.77 -2.92 2.75
C ILE A 137 -12.25 -2.90 2.58
N LEU A 138 -11.50 -3.26 3.63
CA LEU A 138 -10.04 -3.35 3.55
C LEU A 138 -9.60 -4.34 2.47
N MET A 139 -10.21 -5.51 2.41
CA MET A 139 -9.92 -6.52 1.40
C MET A 139 -10.21 -6.02 -0.02
N ILE A 140 -11.38 -5.41 -0.25
CA ILE A 140 -11.74 -4.84 -1.55
C ILE A 140 -10.74 -3.76 -1.99
N THR A 141 -10.41 -2.84 -1.09
CA THR A 141 -9.51 -1.72 -1.44
C THR A 141 -8.06 -2.14 -1.64
N ARG A 142 -7.62 -3.26 -1.04
CA ARG A 142 -6.28 -3.81 -1.26
C ARG A 142 -6.20 -4.65 -2.53
N LEU A 143 -7.23 -5.44 -2.82
CA LEU A 143 -7.29 -6.26 -4.03
C LEU A 143 -7.56 -5.44 -5.29
N LEU A 144 -8.37 -4.38 -5.18
CA LEU A 144 -8.68 -3.49 -6.29
C LEU A 144 -7.93 -2.17 -6.09
N PRO A 145 -6.91 -1.86 -6.90
CA PRO A 145 -6.09 -0.66 -6.75
C PRO A 145 -6.84 0.60 -7.27
N ILE A 146 -8.04 0.87 -6.72
CA ILE A 146 -8.88 2.01 -7.11
C ILE A 146 -8.33 3.31 -6.52
N PHE A 147 -7.74 3.25 -5.33
CA PHE A 147 -7.23 4.41 -4.62
C PHE A 147 -5.71 4.33 -4.46
N PRO A 148 -5.01 5.48 -4.44
CA PRO A 148 -3.58 5.53 -4.16
C PRO A 148 -3.24 4.85 -2.82
N PHE A 149 -2.22 3.99 -2.83
CA PHE A 149 -1.80 3.16 -1.70
C PHE A 149 -1.63 3.97 -0.39
N ASN A 150 -0.94 5.11 -0.48
CA ASN A 150 -0.65 5.93 0.69
C ASN A 150 -1.91 6.60 1.25
N LEU A 151 -2.80 7.09 0.38
CA LEU A 151 -4.06 7.69 0.80
C LEU A 151 -4.92 6.68 1.57
N GLN A 152 -4.97 5.44 1.12
CA GLN A 152 -5.67 4.36 1.83
C GLN A 152 -5.12 4.18 3.25
N ASN A 153 -3.79 4.14 3.40
CA ASN A 153 -3.14 3.91 4.70
C ASN A 153 -3.52 5.00 5.72
N TYR A 154 -3.48 6.25 5.29
CA TYR A 154 -3.91 7.38 6.14
C TYR A 154 -5.41 7.36 6.42
N ALA A 155 -6.24 7.03 5.42
CA ALA A 155 -7.69 6.95 5.59
C ALA A 155 -8.08 5.89 6.62
N TYR A 156 -7.48 4.69 6.58
CA TYR A 156 -7.75 3.65 7.58
C TYR A 156 -7.31 4.05 8.99
N GLY A 157 -6.24 4.82 9.14
CA GLY A 157 -5.82 5.33 10.43
C GLY A 157 -6.85 6.21 11.13
N ILE A 158 -7.68 6.92 10.38
CA ILE A 158 -8.75 7.77 10.92
C ILE A 158 -9.93 6.93 11.41
N THR A 159 -10.23 5.78 10.78
CA THR A 159 -11.37 4.90 11.13
C THR A 159 -11.19 4.21 12.48
N ASN A 160 -12.18 3.43 12.89
CA ASN A 160 -12.13 2.64 14.15
C ASN A 160 -11.50 1.25 13.98
N ILE A 161 -11.06 0.86 12.78
CA ILE A 161 -10.42 -0.44 12.56
C ILE A 161 -9.23 -0.65 13.50
N SER A 162 -9.15 -1.83 14.14
CA SER A 162 -8.02 -2.11 15.03
C SER A 162 -6.72 -2.27 14.25
N ILE A 163 -5.59 -1.89 14.87
CA ILE A 163 -4.27 -2.01 14.25
C ILE A 163 -3.95 -3.46 13.84
N VAL A 164 -4.37 -4.44 14.63
CA VAL A 164 -4.13 -5.87 14.35
C VAL A 164 -4.88 -6.30 13.09
N LYS A 165 -6.19 -5.97 12.97
CA LYS A 165 -6.97 -6.27 11.77
C LYS A 165 -6.40 -5.58 10.55
N TYR A 166 -6.04 -4.31 10.68
CA TYR A 166 -5.45 -3.54 9.60
C TYR A 166 -4.13 -4.15 9.13
N THR A 167 -3.22 -4.50 10.05
CA THR A 167 -1.90 -5.07 9.73
C THR A 167 -2.04 -6.43 9.04
N ILE A 168 -2.80 -7.35 9.64
CA ILE A 168 -3.01 -8.71 9.09
C ILE A 168 -3.73 -8.62 7.74
N GLY A 169 -4.80 -7.85 7.66
CA GLY A 169 -5.54 -7.67 6.41
C GLY A 169 -4.70 -7.01 5.32
N THR A 170 -3.92 -5.98 5.65
CA THR A 170 -3.00 -5.33 4.69
C THR A 170 -1.96 -6.33 4.19
N PHE A 171 -1.29 -7.06 5.10
CA PHE A 171 -0.30 -8.07 4.74
C PHE A 171 -0.89 -9.12 3.77
N LEU A 172 -2.00 -9.74 4.14
CA LEU A 172 -2.59 -10.84 3.35
C LEU A 172 -3.16 -10.36 2.01
N PHE A 173 -3.89 -9.24 2.00
CA PHE A 173 -4.59 -8.80 0.79
C PHE A 173 -3.69 -8.04 -0.20
N MET A 174 -2.50 -7.63 0.19
CA MET A 174 -1.50 -7.07 -0.73
C MET A 174 -0.70 -8.14 -1.48
N ILE A 175 -0.67 -9.40 -1.02
CA ILE A 175 0.12 -10.48 -1.64
C ILE A 175 -0.12 -10.57 -3.16
N PRO A 176 -1.37 -10.73 -3.66
CA PRO A 176 -1.57 -10.94 -5.10
C PRO A 176 -1.10 -9.73 -5.92
N GLY A 177 -1.39 -8.51 -5.46
CA GLY A 177 -0.99 -7.30 -6.17
C GLY A 177 0.54 -7.15 -6.26
N ILE A 178 1.27 -7.39 -5.16
CA ILE A 178 2.72 -7.33 -5.13
C ILE A 178 3.32 -8.39 -6.07
N ILE A 179 2.82 -9.63 -6.03
CA ILE A 179 3.28 -10.70 -6.91
C ILE A 179 3.08 -10.31 -8.39
N ILE A 180 1.92 -9.78 -8.77
CA ILE A 180 1.65 -9.35 -10.15
C ILE A 180 2.69 -8.32 -10.62
N PHE A 181 2.97 -7.30 -9.82
CA PHE A 181 3.97 -6.28 -10.19
C PHE A 181 5.38 -6.85 -10.24
N SER A 182 5.74 -7.74 -9.31
CA SER A 182 7.07 -8.34 -9.27
C SER A 182 7.31 -9.29 -10.45
N ILE A 183 6.37 -10.20 -10.75
CA ILE A 183 6.50 -11.10 -11.90
C ILE A 183 6.36 -10.36 -13.24
N GLY A 184 5.53 -9.30 -13.28
CA GLY A 184 5.44 -8.41 -14.44
C GLY A 184 6.78 -7.72 -14.73
N THR A 185 7.48 -7.26 -13.69
CA THR A 185 8.83 -6.68 -13.81
C THR A 185 9.82 -7.71 -14.35
N GLU A 186 9.83 -8.94 -13.82
CA GLU A 186 10.68 -10.03 -14.30
C GLU A 186 10.40 -10.36 -15.76
N GLY A 187 9.14 -10.44 -16.18
CA GLY A 187 8.75 -10.69 -17.57
C GLY A 187 9.16 -9.56 -18.54
N ILE A 188 9.38 -8.34 -18.04
CA ILE A 188 9.93 -7.24 -18.83
C ILE A 188 11.46 -7.35 -18.95
N ILE A 189 12.14 -7.67 -17.86
CA ILE A 189 13.61 -7.72 -17.76
C ILE A 189 14.17 -8.98 -18.46
N ASN A 190 13.53 -10.14 -18.21
CA ASN A 190 14.01 -11.44 -18.68
C ASN A 190 13.14 -11.99 -19.81
N VAL A 191 13.72 -11.99 -21.02
CA VAL A 191 13.01 -12.44 -22.24
C VAL A 191 12.67 -13.93 -22.22
N GLU A 192 13.51 -14.77 -21.60
CA GLU A 192 13.31 -16.23 -21.54
C GLU A 192 12.08 -16.60 -20.69
N SER A 193 11.88 -15.92 -19.56
CA SER A 193 10.75 -16.18 -18.66
C SER A 193 9.50 -15.37 -19.01
N ARG A 194 9.55 -14.46 -19.96
CA ARG A 194 8.50 -13.49 -20.31
C ARG A 194 7.10 -14.13 -20.42
N ASN A 195 6.97 -15.14 -21.26
CA ASN A 195 5.67 -15.73 -21.57
C ASN A 195 5.08 -16.41 -20.33
N SER A 196 5.87 -17.16 -19.58
CA SER A 196 5.41 -17.84 -18.35
C SER A 196 5.02 -16.81 -17.27
N MET A 197 5.80 -15.76 -17.08
CA MET A 197 5.51 -14.71 -16.08
C MET A 197 4.23 -13.95 -16.42
N PHE A 198 4.00 -13.59 -17.69
CA PHE A 198 2.77 -12.94 -18.10
C PHE A 198 1.53 -13.86 -17.99
N ILE A 199 1.66 -15.15 -18.28
CA ILE A 199 0.58 -16.11 -18.09
C ILE A 199 0.21 -16.20 -16.58
N ILE A 200 1.20 -16.33 -15.71
CA ILE A 200 0.97 -16.36 -14.25
C ILE A 200 0.31 -15.06 -13.77
N ALA A 201 0.81 -13.90 -14.23
CA ALA A 201 0.21 -12.60 -13.90
C ALA A 201 -1.27 -12.53 -14.33
N LEU A 202 -1.57 -12.96 -15.56
CA LEU A 202 -2.93 -12.97 -16.09
C LEU A 202 -3.86 -13.87 -15.26
N VAL A 203 -3.41 -15.07 -14.89
CA VAL A 203 -4.19 -15.98 -14.03
C VAL A 203 -4.49 -15.32 -12.68
N ILE A 204 -3.50 -14.70 -12.04
CA ILE A 204 -3.71 -14.01 -10.76
C ILE A 204 -4.69 -12.84 -10.91
N ILE A 205 -4.59 -12.04 -11.98
CA ILE A 205 -5.51 -10.93 -12.28
C ILE A 205 -6.95 -11.45 -12.43
N ILE A 206 -7.14 -12.52 -13.16
CA ILE A 206 -8.48 -13.15 -13.35
C ILE A 206 -9.03 -13.61 -11.99
N LEU A 207 -8.22 -14.30 -11.19
CA LEU A 207 -8.63 -14.75 -9.85
C LEU A 207 -8.99 -13.56 -8.95
N MET A 208 -8.18 -12.49 -8.95
CA MET A 208 -8.49 -11.28 -8.21
C MET A 208 -9.80 -10.63 -8.67
N ALA A 209 -10.05 -10.57 -9.97
CA ALA A 209 -11.29 -10.02 -10.51
C ALA A 209 -12.52 -10.85 -10.06
N ILE A 210 -12.43 -12.18 -10.11
CA ILE A 210 -13.51 -13.09 -9.65
C ILE A 210 -13.77 -12.87 -8.16
N ILE A 211 -12.72 -12.88 -7.35
CA ILE A 211 -12.81 -12.62 -5.90
C ILE A 211 -13.39 -11.24 -5.63
N GLY A 212 -12.92 -10.21 -6.32
CA GLY A 212 -13.40 -8.85 -6.19
C GLY A 212 -14.90 -8.71 -6.49
N ILE A 213 -15.38 -9.33 -7.57
CA ILE A 213 -16.80 -9.34 -7.93
C ILE A 213 -17.63 -10.06 -6.87
N TYR A 214 -17.16 -11.22 -6.39
CA TYR A 214 -17.82 -11.96 -5.32
C TYR A 214 -17.94 -11.14 -4.03
N LEU A 215 -16.85 -10.49 -3.62
CA LEU A 215 -16.80 -9.65 -2.42
C LEU A 215 -17.70 -8.42 -2.54
N TYR A 216 -17.73 -7.79 -3.71
CA TYR A 216 -18.61 -6.66 -3.99
C TYR A 216 -20.08 -7.06 -3.85
N LYS A 217 -20.48 -8.20 -4.42
CA LYS A 217 -21.85 -8.73 -4.27
C LYS A 217 -22.19 -9.01 -2.81
N LYS A 218 -21.28 -9.64 -2.07
CA LYS A 218 -21.43 -9.91 -0.63
C LYS A 218 -21.58 -8.62 0.19
N TYR A 219 -20.78 -7.60 -0.11
CA TYR A 219 -20.88 -6.30 0.54
C TYR A 219 -22.24 -5.65 0.31
N LYS A 220 -22.73 -5.65 -0.94
CA LYS A 220 -24.05 -5.11 -1.29
C LYS A 220 -25.19 -5.82 -0.53
N THR A 221 -25.13 -7.14 -0.41
CA THR A 221 -26.12 -7.94 0.34
C THR A 221 -26.13 -7.60 1.84
N LEU A 222 -24.94 -7.43 2.45
CA LEU A 222 -24.83 -7.09 3.87
C LEU A 222 -25.32 -5.65 4.15
N THR A 223 -25.15 -4.75 3.20
CA THR A 223 -25.63 -3.37 3.33
C THR A 223 -27.13 -3.28 3.21
N ALA A 224 -27.74 -4.04 2.28
CA ALA A 224 -29.19 -4.10 2.10
C ALA A 224 -29.90 -4.70 3.33
N ARG A 225 -29.37 -5.76 3.94
CA ARG A 225 -29.93 -6.35 5.17
C ARG A 225 -29.93 -5.38 6.35
N GLY A 226 -28.84 -4.65 6.55
CA GLY A 226 -28.75 -3.68 7.64
C GLY A 226 -29.59 -2.41 7.47
N GLN A 227 -30.19 -2.19 6.28
CA GLN A 227 -31.17 -1.12 6.07
C GLN A 227 -32.60 -1.56 6.37
N ASN A 228 -32.90 -2.86 6.24
CA ASN A 228 -34.23 -3.41 6.55
C ASN A 228 -34.44 -3.71 8.05
N GLU A 229 -33.38 -3.67 8.85
CA GLU A 229 -33.42 -3.89 10.30
C GLU A 229 -33.45 -2.57 11.12
N ARG A 230 -33.51 -1.43 10.45
CA ARG A 230 -33.67 -0.09 11.04
C ARG A 230 -35.00 0.52 10.67
#